data_b376d57a0bc098645eb54c34b5ab10ef
#
_entry.id   b376d57a0bc098645eb54c34b5ab10ef
#
_cell.length_a   1.000
_cell.length_b   1.000
_cell.length_c   1.000
_cell.angle_alpha   90.00
_cell.angle_beta   90.00
_cell.angle_gamma   90.00
#
_symmetry.space_group_name_H-M   'P 1'
#
loop_
_entity.id
_entity.type
_entity.pdbx_description
1 polymer ?
#
loop_
_entity_poly.entity_id
_entity_poly.type
_entity_poly.pdbx_seq_one_letter_code
_entity_poly.pdbx_strand_id
1 'polypeptide(L)'
;IMNGYELSRSIREYEQREQLVPCVVLGFTANAQPEERQRCVQAGMDDCLFKPISLTVLERQLAHIVPKAVHQRLDLQCLEALTGGDPHLSRRLLEELLSSSHQDRQILSELLDRHAPLSEIIEQAHKIKGAARIVQAHSLAGQCEALEQSCSRNEEWAVIESGIKALEQLMQALEKMLQVQLDELQSQ
;
A
#
# COMPACT_ATOMS: atom_id res chain seq x y z
N ILE A 1 21.17 -18.05 23.94
CA ILE A 1 19.98 -17.22 23.64
C ILE A 1 20.37 -16.37 22.44
N MET A 2 19.68 -16.57 21.33
CA MET A 2 19.90 -15.83 20.07
C MET A 2 19.53 -14.36 20.26
N ASN A 3 20.37 -13.43 19.85
CA ASN A 3 20.07 -12.01 19.87
C ASN A 3 19.41 -11.55 18.55
N GLY A 4 18.88 -10.30 18.52
CA GLY A 4 18.16 -9.80 17.35
C GLY A 4 19.00 -9.74 16.06
N TYR A 5 20.29 -9.51 16.14
CA TYR A 5 21.18 -9.50 14.98
C TYR A 5 21.43 -10.91 14.43
N GLU A 6 21.61 -11.90 15.32
CA GLU A 6 21.75 -13.30 14.93
C GLU A 6 20.45 -13.81 14.28
N LEU A 7 19.31 -13.47 14.87
CA LEU A 7 18.00 -13.81 14.31
C LEU A 7 17.81 -13.22 12.90
N SER A 8 18.13 -11.94 12.71
CA SER A 8 18.00 -11.29 11.40
C SER A 8 18.87 -11.97 10.32
N ARG A 9 20.13 -12.30 10.66
CA ARG A 9 21.01 -13.05 9.74
C ARG A 9 20.42 -14.41 9.39
N SER A 10 19.95 -15.15 10.39
CA SER A 10 19.33 -16.47 10.17
C SER A 10 18.08 -16.39 9.29
N ILE A 11 17.27 -15.32 9.43
CA ILE A 11 16.13 -15.08 8.53
C ILE A 11 16.62 -14.88 7.11
N ARG A 12 17.62 -14.02 6.86
CA ARG A 12 18.17 -13.77 5.54
C ARG A 12 18.79 -15.02 4.90
N GLU A 13 19.52 -15.81 5.68
CA GLU A 13 20.08 -17.09 5.22
C GLU A 13 18.96 -18.08 4.84
N TYR A 14 17.89 -18.14 5.63
CA TYR A 14 16.73 -18.96 5.33
C TYR A 14 16.02 -18.52 4.05
N GLU A 15 15.73 -17.23 3.91
CA GLU A 15 15.11 -16.65 2.72
C GLU A 15 15.92 -16.95 1.45
N GLN A 16 17.24 -16.78 1.52
CA GLN A 16 18.13 -17.05 0.39
C GLN A 16 18.16 -18.53 0.03
N ARG A 17 18.23 -19.42 1.03
CA ARG A 17 18.26 -20.87 0.82
C ARG A 17 16.97 -21.40 0.18
N GLU A 18 15.83 -20.89 0.64
CA GLU A 18 14.50 -21.31 0.16
C GLU A 18 14.00 -20.48 -1.02
N GLN A 19 14.81 -19.54 -1.53
CA GLN A 19 14.47 -18.62 -2.64
C GLN A 19 13.18 -17.82 -2.38
N LEU A 20 12.95 -17.43 -1.13
CA LEU A 20 11.79 -16.65 -0.70
C LEU A 20 11.99 -15.16 -0.99
N VAL A 21 10.88 -14.46 -1.19
CA VAL A 21 10.91 -13.00 -1.20
C VAL A 21 11.28 -12.50 0.19
N PRO A 22 12.33 -11.66 0.35
CA PRO A 22 12.76 -11.17 1.65
C PRO A 22 11.63 -10.45 2.40
N CYS A 23 11.39 -10.82 3.64
CA CYS A 23 10.47 -10.10 4.52
C CYS A 23 11.13 -8.85 5.10
N VAL A 24 10.33 -7.85 5.45
CA VAL A 24 10.83 -6.65 6.11
C VAL A 24 11.18 -6.95 7.57
N VAL A 25 12.41 -6.69 7.97
CA VAL A 25 12.93 -6.89 9.32
C VAL A 25 13.30 -5.56 9.95
N LEU A 26 12.59 -5.17 11.01
CA LEU A 26 12.82 -3.95 11.76
C LEU A 26 13.48 -4.23 13.11
N GLY A 27 14.61 -3.57 13.36
CA GLY A 27 15.25 -3.59 14.66
C GLY A 27 14.57 -2.61 15.64
N PHE A 28 14.32 -3.04 16.88
CA PHE A 28 13.82 -2.19 17.96
C PHE A 28 14.86 -2.15 19.09
N THR A 29 15.54 -1.02 19.25
CA THR A 29 16.63 -0.87 20.24
C THR A 29 16.41 0.31 21.19
N ALA A 30 16.94 0.18 22.41
CA ALA A 30 17.04 1.30 23.34
C ALA A 30 18.31 2.15 23.12
N ASN A 31 19.26 1.65 22.31
CA ASN A 31 20.52 2.34 22.06
C ASN A 31 20.39 3.25 20.82
N ALA A 32 20.37 4.57 21.04
CA ALA A 32 20.19 5.56 19.98
C ALA A 32 21.52 6.04 19.35
N GLN A 33 22.62 5.28 19.50
CA GLN A 33 23.91 5.64 18.91
C GLN A 33 23.90 5.41 17.39
N PRO A 34 24.57 6.26 16.59
CA PRO A 34 24.63 6.11 15.12
C PRO A 34 25.18 4.77 14.66
N GLU A 35 26.13 4.21 15.42
CA GLU A 35 26.75 2.90 15.15
C GLU A 35 25.74 1.75 15.25
N GLU A 36 24.71 1.91 16.04
CA GLU A 36 23.67 0.91 16.23
C GLU A 36 22.87 0.69 14.95
N ARG A 37 22.55 1.78 14.24
CA ARG A 37 21.85 1.70 12.95
C ARG A 37 22.69 0.93 11.92
N GLN A 38 24.00 1.18 11.88
CA GLN A 38 24.90 0.46 10.99
C GLN A 38 24.97 -1.04 11.32
N ARG A 39 24.97 -1.41 12.61
CA ARG A 39 24.91 -2.80 13.03
C ARG A 39 23.63 -3.51 12.63
N CYS A 40 22.48 -2.83 12.73
CA CYS A 40 21.20 -3.35 12.27
C CYS A 40 21.25 -3.66 10.77
N VAL A 41 21.70 -2.71 9.94
CA VAL A 41 21.82 -2.89 8.50
C VAL A 41 22.81 -4.01 8.15
N GLN A 42 23.97 -4.08 8.81
CA GLN A 42 24.96 -5.15 8.61
C GLN A 42 24.44 -6.54 9.02
N ALA A 43 23.46 -6.58 9.92
CA ALA A 43 22.77 -7.81 10.29
C ALA A 43 21.64 -8.20 9.33
N GLY A 44 21.40 -7.40 8.27
CA GLY A 44 20.36 -7.66 7.28
C GLY A 44 18.98 -7.12 7.66
N MET A 45 18.89 -6.21 8.65
CA MET A 45 17.65 -5.48 8.95
C MET A 45 17.44 -4.35 7.94
N ASP A 46 16.20 -4.06 7.61
CA ASP A 46 15.85 -3.02 6.65
C ASP A 46 15.87 -1.62 7.28
N ASP A 47 15.52 -1.51 8.58
CA ASP A 47 15.70 -0.29 9.35
C ASP A 47 15.77 -0.59 10.86
N CYS A 48 16.08 0.46 11.63
CA CYS A 48 16.22 0.40 13.08
C CYS A 48 15.45 1.56 13.75
N LEU A 49 14.58 1.19 14.70
CA LEU A 49 13.74 2.09 15.47
C LEU A 49 14.26 2.22 16.90
N PHE A 50 14.29 3.44 17.42
CA PHE A 50 14.84 3.73 18.74
C PHE A 50 13.72 3.95 19.76
N LYS A 51 13.82 3.28 20.92
CA LYS A 51 12.89 3.47 22.04
C LYS A 51 13.24 4.73 22.82
N PRO A 52 12.25 5.53 23.30
CA PRO A 52 10.81 5.37 23.12
C PRO A 52 10.32 5.81 21.74
N ILE A 53 9.40 5.07 21.13
CA ILE A 53 8.80 5.42 19.84
C ILE A 53 7.32 5.79 20.06
N SER A 54 6.89 6.91 19.49
CA SER A 54 5.47 7.26 19.44
C SER A 54 4.76 6.51 18.31
N LEU A 55 3.45 6.31 18.45
CA LEU A 55 2.63 5.66 17.42
C LEU A 55 2.76 6.37 16.07
N THR A 56 2.75 7.69 16.05
CA THR A 56 2.90 8.52 14.83
C THR A 56 4.24 8.29 14.12
N VAL A 57 5.33 8.12 14.88
CA VAL A 57 6.65 7.83 14.30
C VAL A 57 6.68 6.40 13.77
N LEU A 58 6.08 5.45 14.48
CA LEU A 58 5.96 4.05 14.04
C LEU A 58 5.15 3.96 12.74
N GLU A 59 3.99 4.60 12.67
CA GLU A 59 3.14 4.65 11.47
C GLU A 59 3.89 5.23 10.27
N ARG A 60 4.63 6.32 10.45
CA ARG A 60 5.44 6.93 9.39
C ARG A 60 6.54 5.99 8.90
N GLN A 61 7.23 5.32 9.80
CA GLN A 61 8.29 4.38 9.42
C GLN A 61 7.72 3.15 8.73
N LEU A 62 6.62 2.59 9.21
CA LEU A 62 5.95 1.48 8.55
C LEU A 62 5.46 1.85 7.15
N ALA A 63 4.97 3.08 6.95
CA ALA A 63 4.56 3.57 5.63
C ALA A 63 5.73 3.64 4.62
N HIS A 64 6.98 3.83 5.09
CA HIS A 64 8.17 3.85 4.24
C HIS A 64 8.76 2.45 3.99
N ILE A 65 8.64 1.55 4.96
CA ILE A 65 9.34 0.26 4.98
C ILE A 65 8.45 -0.87 4.44
N VAL A 66 7.15 -0.76 4.68
CA VAL A 66 6.20 -1.67 4.05
C VAL A 66 6.30 -1.42 2.55
N PRO A 67 6.82 -2.38 1.73
CA PRO A 67 6.77 -2.22 0.29
C PRO A 67 5.34 -1.86 -0.09
N LYS A 68 5.16 -0.92 -1.02
CA LYS A 68 3.83 -0.56 -1.56
C LYS A 68 3.03 -1.77 -2.08
N ALA A 69 3.61 -2.96 -2.01
CA ALA A 69 3.06 -4.25 -2.40
C ALA A 69 2.60 -5.12 -1.21
N VAL A 70 2.60 -4.63 0.04
CA VAL A 70 1.98 -5.38 1.12
C VAL A 70 0.47 -5.35 0.92
N HIS A 71 0.07 -6.39 0.27
CA HIS A 71 -1.24 -7.05 0.35
C HIS A 71 -2.37 -6.08 0.69
N GLN A 72 -2.83 -5.36 -0.32
CA GLN A 72 -4.24 -5.06 -0.40
C GLN A 72 -4.95 -6.44 -0.44
N ARG A 73 -5.11 -7.07 0.73
CA ARG A 73 -6.07 -8.16 0.83
C ARG A 73 -7.40 -7.47 0.74
N LEU A 74 -8.11 -7.72 -0.35
CA LEU A 74 -9.56 -7.51 -0.36
C LEU A 74 -10.09 -8.21 0.87
N ASP A 75 -10.72 -7.46 1.76
CA ASP A 75 -11.41 -8.08 2.88
C ASP A 75 -12.67 -8.76 2.31
N LEU A 76 -12.51 -10.06 1.99
CA LEU A 76 -13.62 -10.87 1.51
C LEU A 76 -14.78 -10.91 2.52
N GLN A 77 -14.50 -10.73 3.82
CA GLN A 77 -15.53 -10.62 4.84
C GLN A 77 -16.37 -9.35 4.66
N CYS A 78 -15.73 -8.25 4.23
CA CYS A 78 -16.45 -7.02 3.89
C CYS A 78 -17.35 -7.23 2.66
N LEU A 79 -16.86 -7.95 1.64
CA LEU A 79 -17.64 -8.29 0.46
C LEU A 79 -18.82 -9.19 0.81
N GLU A 80 -18.62 -10.22 1.62
CA GLU A 80 -19.68 -11.11 2.13
C GLU A 80 -20.71 -10.34 2.95
N ALA A 81 -20.28 -9.40 3.81
CA ALA A 81 -21.18 -8.56 4.58
C ALA A 81 -22.04 -7.64 3.69
N LEU A 82 -21.49 -7.11 2.58
CA LEU A 82 -22.19 -6.26 1.62
C LEU A 82 -23.18 -7.04 0.74
N THR A 83 -22.86 -8.29 0.43
CA THR A 83 -23.64 -9.12 -0.52
C THR A 83 -24.50 -10.17 0.17
N GLY A 84 -24.40 -10.27 1.51
CA GLY A 84 -25.09 -11.32 2.27
C GLY A 84 -24.64 -12.74 1.92
N GLY A 85 -23.45 -12.88 1.32
CA GLY A 85 -22.92 -14.17 0.85
C GLY A 85 -23.50 -14.64 -0.48
N ASP A 86 -24.30 -13.81 -1.20
CA ASP A 86 -24.81 -14.15 -2.52
C ASP A 86 -23.71 -14.09 -3.57
N PRO A 87 -23.34 -15.22 -4.23
CA PRO A 87 -22.26 -15.26 -5.22
C PRO A 87 -22.53 -14.37 -6.44
N HIS A 88 -23.79 -14.24 -6.88
CA HIS A 88 -24.15 -13.39 -8.01
C HIS A 88 -23.99 -11.91 -7.71
N LEU A 89 -24.38 -11.49 -6.51
CA LEU A 89 -24.19 -10.11 -6.05
C LEU A 89 -22.71 -9.82 -5.82
N SER A 90 -21.95 -10.74 -5.24
CA SER A 90 -20.51 -10.63 -5.04
C SER A 90 -19.79 -10.43 -6.38
N ARG A 91 -20.11 -11.25 -7.37
CA ARG A 91 -19.56 -11.14 -8.72
C ARG A 91 -19.88 -9.79 -9.35
N ARG A 92 -21.11 -9.35 -9.35
CA ARG A 92 -21.51 -8.06 -9.92
C ARG A 92 -20.80 -6.90 -9.25
N LEU A 93 -20.65 -6.93 -7.93
CA LEU A 93 -19.94 -5.89 -7.18
C LEU A 93 -18.46 -5.85 -7.56
N LEU A 94 -17.81 -7.01 -7.69
CA LEU A 94 -16.40 -7.07 -8.12
C LEU A 94 -16.21 -6.58 -9.56
N GLU A 95 -17.10 -6.94 -10.49
CA GLU A 95 -17.08 -6.45 -11.88
C GLU A 95 -17.24 -4.92 -11.94
N GLU A 96 -18.17 -4.36 -11.17
CA GLU A 96 -18.41 -2.92 -11.08
C GLU A 96 -17.18 -2.18 -10.49
N LEU A 97 -16.61 -2.72 -9.40
CA LEU A 97 -15.40 -2.16 -8.78
C LEU A 97 -14.20 -2.19 -9.74
N LEU A 98 -14.01 -3.28 -10.46
CA LEU A 98 -12.93 -3.41 -11.43
C LEU A 98 -13.11 -2.41 -12.58
N SER A 99 -14.31 -2.32 -13.14
CA SER A 99 -14.64 -1.37 -14.22
C SER A 99 -14.46 0.08 -13.78
N SER A 100 -14.96 0.44 -12.59
CA SER A 100 -14.82 1.78 -12.02
C SER A 100 -13.34 2.12 -11.77
N SER A 101 -12.56 1.17 -11.23
CA SER A 101 -11.13 1.37 -10.98
C SER A 101 -10.36 1.63 -12.28
N HIS A 102 -10.61 0.86 -13.32
CA HIS A 102 -10.00 1.08 -14.65
C HIS A 102 -10.31 2.49 -15.19
N GLN A 103 -11.57 2.90 -15.11
CA GLN A 103 -12.00 4.23 -15.58
C GLN A 103 -11.35 5.35 -14.76
N ASP A 104 -11.32 5.22 -13.43
CA ASP A 104 -10.73 6.22 -12.55
C ASP A 104 -9.22 6.35 -12.76
N ARG A 105 -8.53 5.24 -13.01
CA ARG A 105 -7.10 5.24 -13.34
C ARG A 105 -6.82 5.89 -14.69
N GLN A 106 -7.66 5.65 -15.69
CA GLN A 106 -7.55 6.32 -17.00
C GLN A 106 -7.72 7.84 -16.86
N ILE A 107 -8.70 8.28 -16.07
CA ILE A 107 -8.90 9.72 -15.79
C ILE A 107 -7.67 10.31 -15.10
N LEU A 108 -7.05 9.61 -14.12
CA LEU A 108 -5.83 10.09 -13.48
C LEU A 108 -4.69 10.27 -14.48
N SER A 109 -4.50 9.31 -15.39
CA SER A 109 -3.48 9.40 -16.43
C SER A 109 -3.73 10.60 -17.36
N GLU A 110 -4.97 10.82 -17.77
CA GLU A 110 -5.35 11.99 -18.58
C GLU A 110 -5.14 13.32 -17.85
N LEU A 111 -5.45 13.38 -16.54
CA LEU A 111 -5.19 14.55 -15.70
C LEU A 111 -3.69 14.84 -15.59
N LEU A 112 -2.87 13.82 -15.48
CA LEU A 112 -1.41 13.94 -15.45
C LEU A 112 -0.87 14.46 -16.78
N ASP A 113 -1.26 13.85 -17.89
CA ASP A 113 -0.76 14.17 -19.23
C ASP A 113 -1.05 15.63 -19.65
N ARG A 114 -2.22 16.14 -19.30
CA ARG A 114 -2.61 17.51 -19.62
C ARG A 114 -2.23 18.55 -18.57
N HIS A 115 -1.50 18.18 -17.54
CA HIS A 115 -1.16 19.07 -16.41
C HIS A 115 -2.41 19.76 -15.86
N ALA A 116 -3.41 18.95 -15.50
CA ALA A 116 -4.72 19.44 -15.08
C ALA A 116 -4.65 20.36 -13.85
N PRO A 117 -5.63 21.23 -13.66
CA PRO A 117 -5.78 22.00 -12.43
C PRO A 117 -5.80 21.10 -11.19
N LEU A 118 -5.14 21.52 -10.11
CA LEU A 118 -5.03 20.73 -8.87
C LEU A 118 -6.38 20.37 -8.26
N SER A 119 -7.40 21.23 -8.48
CA SER A 119 -8.77 20.97 -8.04
C SER A 119 -9.37 19.69 -8.66
N GLU A 120 -9.10 19.45 -9.95
CA GLU A 120 -9.58 18.25 -10.64
C GLU A 120 -8.87 16.99 -10.14
N ILE A 121 -7.57 17.09 -9.85
CA ILE A 121 -6.79 15.98 -9.26
C ILE A 121 -7.31 15.65 -7.86
N ILE A 122 -7.60 16.66 -7.04
CA ILE A 122 -8.20 16.49 -5.70
C ILE A 122 -9.56 15.80 -5.81
N GLU A 123 -10.43 16.25 -6.71
CA GLU A 123 -11.75 15.66 -6.89
C GLU A 123 -11.67 14.18 -7.29
N GLN A 124 -10.79 13.85 -8.23
CA GLN A 124 -10.57 12.47 -8.66
C GLN A 124 -9.98 11.60 -7.55
N ALA A 125 -8.97 12.10 -6.81
CA ALA A 125 -8.40 11.41 -5.67
C ALA A 125 -9.45 11.16 -4.57
N HIS A 126 -10.32 12.14 -4.32
CA HIS A 126 -11.42 12.03 -3.36
C HIS A 126 -12.43 10.93 -3.74
N LYS A 127 -12.80 10.86 -5.02
CA LYS A 127 -13.68 9.82 -5.55
C LYS A 127 -13.07 8.43 -5.35
N ILE A 128 -11.81 8.24 -5.75
CA ILE A 128 -11.08 6.98 -5.59
C ILE A 128 -10.98 6.58 -4.10
N LYS A 129 -10.71 7.54 -3.22
CA LYS A 129 -10.67 7.33 -1.78
C LYS A 129 -11.98 6.76 -1.24
N GLY A 130 -13.12 7.28 -1.71
CA GLY A 130 -14.45 6.78 -1.35
C GLY A 130 -14.61 5.30 -1.70
N ALA A 131 -14.30 4.91 -2.94
CA ALA A 131 -14.35 3.52 -3.39
C ALA A 131 -13.37 2.62 -2.61
N ALA A 132 -12.13 3.09 -2.39
CA ALA A 132 -11.10 2.37 -1.65
C ALA A 132 -11.53 2.04 -0.21
N ARG A 133 -12.24 2.94 0.45
CA ARG A 133 -12.78 2.73 1.82
C ARG A 133 -13.86 1.65 1.87
N ILE A 134 -14.72 1.55 0.85
CA ILE A 134 -15.77 0.53 0.79
C ILE A 134 -15.14 -0.88 0.79
N VAL A 135 -14.05 -1.06 0.07
CA VAL A 135 -13.34 -2.35 -0.03
C VAL A 135 -12.16 -2.48 0.95
N GLN A 136 -12.08 -1.58 1.91
CA GLN A 136 -11.03 -1.52 2.94
C GLN A 136 -9.59 -1.50 2.37
N ALA A 137 -9.42 -0.95 1.18
CA ALA A 137 -8.12 -0.76 0.55
C ALA A 137 -7.36 0.42 1.21
N HIS A 138 -6.92 0.21 2.47
CA HIS A 138 -6.35 1.28 3.31
C HIS A 138 -5.14 1.96 2.69
N SER A 139 -4.25 1.20 2.02
CA SER A 139 -3.07 1.77 1.35
C SER A 139 -3.48 2.71 0.20
N LEU A 140 -4.49 2.34 -0.56
CA LEU A 140 -5.04 3.16 -1.65
C LEU A 140 -5.69 4.44 -1.09
N ALA A 141 -6.51 4.31 -0.05
CA ALA A 141 -7.16 5.44 0.61
C ALA A 141 -6.12 6.41 1.20
N GLY A 142 -5.07 5.90 1.85
CA GLY A 142 -3.98 6.73 2.40
C GLY A 142 -3.19 7.45 1.31
N GLN A 143 -2.94 6.83 0.15
CA GLN A 143 -2.27 7.48 -0.98
C GLN A 143 -3.15 8.59 -1.59
N CYS A 144 -4.47 8.39 -1.66
CA CYS A 144 -5.40 9.44 -2.07
C CYS A 144 -5.34 10.65 -1.12
N GLU A 145 -5.34 10.41 0.18
CA GLU A 145 -5.21 11.48 1.19
C GLU A 145 -3.89 12.24 1.08
N ALA A 146 -2.79 11.53 0.85
CA ALA A 146 -1.48 12.16 0.63
C ALA A 146 -1.48 13.04 -0.63
N LEU A 147 -2.06 12.56 -1.73
CA LEU A 147 -2.17 13.33 -2.98
C LEU A 147 -3.07 14.56 -2.81
N GLU A 148 -4.24 14.44 -2.17
CA GLU A 148 -5.12 15.57 -1.83
C GLU A 148 -4.38 16.63 -1.02
N GLN A 149 -3.55 16.22 -0.04
CA GLN A 149 -2.76 17.15 0.78
C GLN A 149 -1.68 17.86 -0.02
N SER A 150 -0.92 17.13 -0.86
CA SER A 150 0.12 17.73 -1.71
C SER A 150 -0.48 18.76 -2.68
N CYS A 151 -1.62 18.44 -3.31
CA CYS A 151 -2.35 19.39 -4.16
C CYS A 151 -2.87 20.60 -3.37
N SER A 152 -3.43 20.38 -2.18
CA SER A 152 -3.96 21.47 -1.34
C SER A 152 -2.87 22.41 -0.83
N ARG A 153 -1.64 21.92 -0.65
CA ARG A 153 -0.47 22.72 -0.28
C ARG A 153 0.20 23.38 -1.47
N ASN A 154 -0.30 23.14 -2.68
CA ASN A 154 0.27 23.62 -3.92
C ASN A 154 1.76 23.26 -4.05
N GLU A 155 2.09 21.99 -3.72
CA GLU A 155 3.46 21.47 -3.82
C GLU A 155 3.94 21.45 -5.28
N GLU A 156 5.26 21.29 -5.48
CA GLU A 156 5.85 21.24 -6.83
C GLU A 156 5.23 20.11 -7.66
N TRP A 157 5.05 20.39 -8.97
CA TRP A 157 4.42 19.41 -9.88
C TRP A 157 5.08 18.03 -9.87
N ALA A 158 6.40 17.96 -9.72
CA ALA A 158 7.13 16.70 -9.63
C ALA A 158 6.68 15.83 -8.44
N VAL A 159 6.29 16.43 -7.31
CA VAL A 159 5.74 15.73 -6.14
C VAL A 159 4.35 15.21 -6.45
N ILE A 160 3.50 16.04 -7.06
CA ILE A 160 2.13 15.69 -7.46
C ILE A 160 2.16 14.56 -8.49
N GLU A 161 2.98 14.66 -9.52
CA GLU A 161 3.20 13.62 -10.53
C GLU A 161 3.63 12.29 -9.88
N SER A 162 4.60 12.33 -8.96
CA SER A 162 5.02 11.15 -8.22
C SER A 162 3.88 10.55 -7.40
N GLY A 163 3.04 11.39 -6.79
CA GLY A 163 1.85 10.99 -6.04
C GLY A 163 0.81 10.29 -6.91
N ILE A 164 0.53 10.82 -8.10
CA ILE A 164 -0.38 10.23 -9.08
C ILE A 164 0.14 8.87 -9.54
N LYS A 165 1.41 8.77 -9.96
CA LYS A 165 2.03 7.50 -10.39
C LYS A 165 1.99 6.44 -9.30
N ALA A 166 2.21 6.83 -8.05
CA ALA A 166 2.10 5.92 -6.92
C ALA A 166 0.64 5.43 -6.72
N LEU A 167 -0.34 6.31 -6.91
CA LEU A 167 -1.76 5.96 -6.83
C LEU A 167 -2.15 4.99 -7.94
N GLU A 168 -1.74 5.24 -9.19
CA GLU A 168 -1.96 4.34 -10.33
C GLU A 168 -1.41 2.93 -10.11
N GLN A 169 -0.19 2.82 -9.52
CA GLN A 169 0.40 1.52 -9.18
C GLN A 169 -0.43 0.74 -8.15
N LEU A 170 -0.96 1.43 -7.13
CA LEU A 170 -1.83 0.81 -6.14
C LEU A 170 -3.17 0.38 -6.73
N MET A 171 -3.73 1.18 -7.64
CA MET A 171 -4.95 0.82 -8.38
C MET A 171 -4.73 -0.41 -9.26
N GLN A 172 -3.63 -0.49 -10.01
CA GLN A 172 -3.29 -1.68 -10.79
C GLN A 172 -3.13 -2.95 -9.93
N ALA A 173 -2.57 -2.81 -8.74
CA ALA A 173 -2.47 -3.93 -7.81
C ALA A 173 -3.86 -4.39 -7.32
N LEU A 174 -4.76 -3.44 -7.01
CA LEU A 174 -6.15 -3.73 -6.64
C LEU A 174 -6.90 -4.42 -7.80
N GLU A 175 -6.78 -3.89 -9.01
CA GLU A 175 -7.41 -4.45 -10.22
C GLU A 175 -7.03 -5.92 -10.46
N LYS A 176 -5.74 -6.25 -10.30
CA LYS A 176 -5.26 -7.65 -10.40
C LYS A 176 -5.89 -8.55 -9.35
N MET A 177 -6.04 -8.06 -8.12
CA MET A 177 -6.66 -8.84 -7.03
C MET A 177 -8.16 -9.05 -7.28
N LEU A 178 -8.87 -8.00 -7.73
CA LEU A 178 -10.27 -8.10 -8.11
C LEU A 178 -10.47 -9.12 -9.24
N GLN A 179 -9.58 -9.13 -10.24
CA GLN A 179 -9.64 -10.08 -11.34
C GLN A 179 -9.44 -11.52 -10.86
N VAL A 180 -8.45 -11.77 -10.00
CA VAL A 180 -8.20 -13.11 -9.42
C VAL A 180 -9.44 -13.60 -8.68
N GLN A 181 -10.09 -12.75 -7.89
CA GLN A 181 -11.32 -13.12 -7.17
C GLN A 181 -12.49 -13.41 -8.10
N LEU A 182 -12.62 -12.67 -9.19
CA LEU A 182 -13.63 -12.94 -10.22
C LEU A 182 -13.40 -14.30 -10.89
N ASP A 183 -12.15 -14.63 -11.21
CA ASP A 183 -11.79 -15.90 -11.83
C ASP A 183 -12.05 -17.09 -10.87
N GLU A 184 -11.81 -16.92 -9.58
CA GLU A 184 -12.12 -17.93 -8.56
C GLU A 184 -13.62 -18.18 -8.44
N LEU A 185 -14.46 -17.13 -8.45
CA LEU A 185 -15.92 -17.24 -8.43
C LEU A 185 -16.51 -17.88 -9.71
N GLN A 186 -15.78 -17.86 -10.84
CA GLN A 186 -16.20 -18.52 -12.07
C GLN A 186 -15.89 -20.02 -12.07
N SER A 187 -14.97 -20.44 -11.23
CA SER A 187 -14.48 -21.83 -11.18
C SER A 187 -15.27 -22.73 -10.20
N GLN A 188 -16.21 -22.13 -9.45
CA GLN A 188 -17.11 -22.82 -8.51
C GLN A 188 -18.47 -23.08 -9.11
#